data_a91effa750c107bd9af81c71d07dccc6
#
_entry.id   a91effa750c107bd9af81c71d07dccc6
#
_cell.length_a   1.000
_cell.length_b   1.000
_cell.length_c   1.000
_cell.angle_alpha   90.00
_cell.angle_beta   90.00
_cell.angle_gamma   90.00
#
_symmetry.space_group_name_H-M   'P 1'
#
loop_
_entity.id
_entity.type
_entity.pdbx_description
1 polymer ?
#
loop_
_entity_poly.entity_id
_entity_poly.type
_entity_poly.pdbx_seq_one_letter_code
_entity_poly.pdbx_strand_id
1 'polypeptide(L)'
;VGAGGVGVGAGVVLRESIKHPKEHLIPHVLAPEDYSSGVATWYNSVCSMCSAGCGISVRTREGRAKKIEGNPSHAVNQGRLCALGQAGLQVLYNPDRLTGPLLQSADRGADGFTQITWEDGLTRVASQLDVLRAAGRGNRIALLTRGVGGHLAELLESFAEGVGTDQL
;
A
#
# COMPACT_ATOMS: atom_id res chain seq x y z
N VAL A 1 44.03 4.96 -44.80
CA VAL A 1 42.91 5.88 -44.59
C VAL A 1 41.70 5.03 -44.23
N GLY A 2 41.23 5.04 -42.94
CA GLY A 2 39.99 4.32 -42.57
C GLY A 2 39.89 3.80 -41.13
N ALA A 3 40.44 4.52 -40.14
CA ALA A 3 40.31 4.08 -38.73
C ALA A 3 39.52 5.05 -37.82
N GLY A 4 38.76 6.01 -38.37
CA GLY A 4 38.06 7.03 -37.59
C GLY A 4 36.57 6.83 -37.35
N GLY A 5 35.94 5.80 -37.95
CA GLY A 5 34.49 5.66 -37.96
C GLY A 5 33.87 4.78 -36.87
N VAL A 6 34.66 3.89 -36.24
CA VAL A 6 34.12 2.88 -35.30
C VAL A 6 33.96 3.41 -33.86
N GLY A 7 34.73 4.42 -33.47
CA GLY A 7 34.75 4.94 -32.12
C GLY A 7 33.51 5.78 -31.72
N VAL A 8 32.93 6.51 -32.67
CA VAL A 8 31.77 7.38 -32.37
C VAL A 8 30.48 6.58 -32.25
N GLY A 9 30.31 5.55 -33.09
CA GLY A 9 29.13 4.67 -33.01
C GLY A 9 29.07 3.86 -31.72
N ALA A 10 30.21 3.33 -31.24
CA ALA A 10 30.27 2.59 -29.98
C ALA A 10 30.01 3.47 -28.75
N GLY A 11 30.48 4.72 -28.79
CA GLY A 11 30.23 5.69 -27.70
C GLY A 11 28.74 6.10 -27.58
N VAL A 12 28.02 6.23 -28.70
CA VAL A 12 26.59 6.56 -28.70
C VAL A 12 25.76 5.37 -28.22
N VAL A 13 26.10 4.17 -28.70
CA VAL A 13 25.39 2.94 -28.26
C VAL A 13 25.62 2.68 -26.76
N LEU A 14 26.83 2.87 -26.25
CA LEU A 14 27.13 2.75 -24.81
C LEU A 14 26.39 3.79 -23.99
N ARG A 15 26.23 5.02 -24.49
CA ARG A 15 25.50 6.09 -23.79
C ARG A 15 24.01 5.81 -23.70
N GLU A 16 23.41 5.21 -24.72
CA GLU A 16 22.00 4.79 -24.67
C GLU A 16 21.77 3.53 -23.83
N SER A 17 22.78 2.65 -23.73
CA SER A 17 22.70 1.43 -22.93
C SER A 17 22.84 1.69 -21.42
N ILE A 18 23.47 2.79 -21.03
CA ILE A 18 23.46 3.29 -19.65
C ILE A 18 22.16 4.07 -19.44
N LYS A 19 21.04 3.37 -19.46
CA LYS A 19 19.79 3.94 -18.96
C LYS A 19 20.01 4.20 -17.48
N HIS A 20 20.08 5.46 -17.09
CA HIS A 20 20.01 5.83 -15.69
C HIS A 20 18.78 5.13 -15.10
N PRO A 21 18.89 4.44 -13.97
CA PRO A 21 17.73 3.88 -13.31
C PRO A 21 16.70 5.00 -13.14
N LYS A 22 15.43 4.70 -13.41
CA LYS A 22 14.37 5.67 -13.20
C LYS A 22 14.42 6.14 -11.75
N GLU A 23 14.76 7.38 -11.54
CA GLU A 23 14.72 7.99 -10.22
C GLU A 23 13.26 8.26 -9.86
N HIS A 24 12.74 7.53 -8.89
CA HIS A 24 11.44 7.81 -8.30
C HIS A 24 11.68 8.71 -7.09
N LEU A 25 11.39 10.01 -7.25
CA LEU A 25 11.47 10.95 -6.13
C LEU A 25 10.40 10.58 -5.09
N ILE A 26 10.83 10.46 -3.84
CA ILE A 26 9.89 10.31 -2.73
C ILE A 26 9.06 11.60 -2.65
N PRO A 27 7.70 11.51 -2.61
CA PRO A 27 6.85 12.68 -2.55
C PRO A 27 7.22 13.62 -1.41
N HIS A 28 7.02 14.91 -1.59
CA HIS A 28 7.16 15.88 -0.52
C HIS A 28 6.17 15.60 0.59
N VAL A 29 6.66 15.45 1.81
CA VAL A 29 5.86 15.21 3.00
C VAL A 29 5.90 16.45 3.87
N LEU A 30 4.74 16.92 4.34
CA LEU A 30 4.68 18.02 5.30
C LEU A 30 5.36 17.58 6.59
N ALA A 31 6.28 18.38 7.07
CA ALA A 31 6.97 18.12 8.32
C ALA A 31 5.99 18.26 9.50
N PRO A 32 6.03 17.36 10.51
CA PRO A 32 5.28 17.53 11.75
C PRO A 32 5.69 18.82 12.48
N GLU A 33 4.79 19.34 13.31
CA GLU A 33 5.05 20.58 14.07
C GLU A 33 6.30 20.50 14.96
N ASP A 34 6.57 19.32 15.55
CA ASP A 34 7.76 19.06 16.40
C ASP A 34 9.01 18.64 15.61
N TYR A 35 9.08 19.03 14.36
CA TYR A 35 10.16 18.62 13.48
C TYR A 35 11.46 19.36 13.80
N SER A 36 12.52 18.57 14.04
CA SER A 36 13.90 19.06 14.11
C SER A 36 14.73 18.47 12.97
N SER A 37 15.31 19.34 12.14
CA SER A 37 16.13 18.91 11.00
C SER A 37 17.29 18.03 11.47
N GLY A 38 17.50 16.91 10.80
CA GLY A 38 18.59 15.98 11.11
C GLY A 38 18.32 15.04 12.29
N VAL A 39 17.27 15.26 13.09
CA VAL A 39 16.90 14.41 14.21
C VAL A 39 15.91 13.33 13.75
N ALA A 40 16.14 12.10 14.18
CA ALA A 40 15.21 10.99 13.90
C ALA A 40 14.15 10.92 14.98
N THR A 41 12.90 10.81 14.55
CA THR A 41 11.74 10.54 15.42
C THR A 41 11.28 9.09 15.23
N TRP A 42 10.84 8.44 16.28
CA TRP A 42 10.36 7.07 16.27
C TRP A 42 8.88 7.01 16.58
N TYR A 43 8.15 6.27 15.77
CA TYR A 43 6.71 6.04 15.94
C TYR A 43 6.44 4.55 16.10
N ASN A 44 5.70 4.18 17.13
CA ASN A 44 5.26 2.81 17.32
C ASN A 44 3.98 2.54 16.52
N SER A 45 3.92 1.37 15.89
CA SER A 45 2.80 0.92 15.08
C SER A 45 2.74 -0.61 15.06
N VAL A 46 1.86 -1.16 14.25
CA VAL A 46 1.72 -2.60 14.03
C VAL A 46 1.97 -2.94 12.56
N CYS A 47 2.73 -3.99 12.32
CA CYS A 47 3.00 -4.48 10.97
C CYS A 47 1.73 -5.10 10.37
N SER A 48 1.35 -4.64 9.19
CA SER A 48 0.18 -5.11 8.45
C SER A 48 0.51 -6.08 7.31
N MET A 49 1.75 -6.59 7.23
CA MET A 49 2.20 -7.44 6.11
C MET A 49 1.65 -8.86 6.18
N CYS A 50 1.27 -9.33 7.36
CA CYS A 50 0.61 -10.63 7.58
C CYS A 50 -0.25 -10.57 8.84
N SER A 51 -0.95 -11.66 9.17
CA SER A 51 -1.83 -11.76 10.35
C SER A 51 -1.09 -11.84 11.70
N ALA A 52 0.26 -11.91 11.73
CA ALA A 52 1.01 -12.02 12.97
C ALA A 52 0.94 -10.77 13.87
N GLY A 53 0.60 -9.60 13.32
CA GLY A 53 0.40 -8.38 14.10
C GLY A 53 1.63 -7.91 14.88
N CYS A 54 2.83 -8.11 14.35
CA CYS A 54 4.07 -7.71 15.03
C CYS A 54 4.10 -6.20 15.31
N GLY A 55 4.45 -5.82 16.54
CA GLY A 55 4.71 -4.42 16.87
C GLY A 55 5.98 -3.92 16.19
N ILE A 56 5.91 -2.75 15.61
CA ILE A 56 7.01 -2.10 14.93
C ILE A 56 7.29 -0.72 15.50
N SER A 57 8.55 -0.31 15.39
CA SER A 57 8.99 1.06 15.62
C SER A 57 9.54 1.61 14.30
N VAL A 58 8.90 2.64 13.80
CA VAL A 58 9.23 3.27 12.52
C VAL A 58 10.09 4.49 12.76
N ARG A 59 11.31 4.45 12.27
CA ARG A 59 12.21 5.60 12.31
C ARG A 59 11.86 6.55 11.16
N THR A 60 11.49 7.75 11.50
CA THR A 60 11.27 8.82 10.53
C THR A 60 12.37 9.84 10.59
N ARG A 61 12.63 10.50 9.50
CA ARG A 61 13.52 11.65 9.40
C ARG A 61 12.96 12.60 8.36
N GLU A 62 12.82 13.86 8.71
CA GLU A 62 12.28 14.86 7.81
C GLU A 62 10.89 14.48 7.24
N GLY A 63 10.00 14.01 8.12
CA GLY A 63 8.66 13.58 7.75
C GLY A 63 8.57 12.29 6.92
N ARG A 64 9.70 11.58 6.74
CA ARG A 64 9.77 10.36 5.91
C ARG A 64 10.16 9.14 6.72
N ALA A 65 9.46 8.04 6.56
CA ALA A 65 9.86 6.76 7.11
C ALA A 65 11.15 6.28 6.44
N LYS A 66 12.18 5.97 7.23
CA LYS A 66 13.51 5.55 6.75
C LYS A 66 13.87 4.13 7.13
N LYS A 67 13.31 3.61 8.23
CA LYS A 67 13.59 2.27 8.73
C LYS A 67 12.40 1.76 9.53
N ILE A 68 12.15 0.47 9.42
CA ILE A 68 11.20 -0.24 10.27
C ILE A 68 11.99 -1.25 11.09
N GLU A 69 11.81 -1.22 12.41
CA GLU A 69 12.37 -2.18 13.36
C GLU A 69 11.25 -2.85 14.16
N GLY A 70 11.52 -4.00 14.75
CA GLY A 70 10.60 -4.59 15.72
C GLY A 70 10.56 -3.76 17.01
N ASN A 71 9.38 -3.59 17.59
CA ASN A 71 9.22 -2.90 18.88
C ASN A 71 9.61 -3.85 20.02
N PRO A 72 10.67 -3.56 20.79
CA PRO A 72 11.08 -4.42 21.91
C PRO A 72 10.06 -4.59 23.00
N SER A 73 9.18 -3.58 23.20
CA SER A 73 8.14 -3.59 24.23
C SER A 73 6.86 -4.32 23.79
N HIS A 74 6.79 -4.81 22.55
CA HIS A 74 5.59 -5.49 22.06
C HIS A 74 5.58 -6.97 22.48
N ALA A 75 4.48 -7.41 23.08
CA ALA A 75 4.37 -8.74 23.67
C ALA A 75 4.55 -9.90 22.68
N VAL A 76 4.11 -9.71 21.43
CA VAL A 76 4.16 -10.79 20.41
C VAL A 76 5.57 -11.02 19.87
N ASN A 77 6.26 -9.98 19.43
CA ASN A 77 7.51 -10.13 18.69
C ASN A 77 8.78 -9.64 19.44
N GLN A 78 8.64 -8.93 20.55
CA GLN A 78 9.73 -8.56 21.47
C GLN A 78 10.97 -8.03 20.73
N GLY A 79 10.76 -7.09 19.80
CA GLY A 79 11.84 -6.49 19.02
C GLY A 79 12.25 -7.26 17.76
N ARG A 80 11.76 -8.47 17.55
CA ARG A 80 12.05 -9.24 16.34
C ARG A 80 11.12 -8.82 15.20
N LEU A 81 11.66 -8.80 13.98
CA LEU A 81 10.86 -8.49 12.78
C LEU A 81 11.40 -9.30 11.60
N CYS A 82 10.51 -9.94 10.87
CA CYS A 82 10.87 -10.75 9.70
C CYS A 82 11.26 -9.85 8.50
N ALA A 83 11.87 -10.46 7.49
CA ALA A 83 12.29 -9.75 6.28
C ALA A 83 11.15 -9.01 5.58
N LEU A 84 9.93 -9.60 5.56
CA LEU A 84 8.75 -8.99 4.97
C LEU A 84 8.36 -7.71 5.71
N GLY A 85 8.33 -7.73 7.04
CA GLY A 85 8.06 -6.55 7.87
C GLY A 85 9.13 -5.46 7.69
N GLN A 86 10.40 -5.84 7.59
CA GLN A 86 11.51 -4.93 7.29
C GLN A 86 11.33 -4.26 5.91
N ALA A 87 10.86 -5.02 4.91
CA ALA A 87 10.61 -4.53 3.56
C ALA A 87 9.34 -3.67 3.43
N GLY A 88 8.57 -3.46 4.50
CA GLY A 88 7.33 -2.68 4.48
C GLY A 88 7.48 -1.25 3.94
N LEU A 89 8.67 -0.66 4.01
CA LEU A 89 8.97 0.63 3.37
C LEU A 89 8.84 0.59 1.85
N GLN A 90 9.15 -0.55 1.23
CA GLN A 90 9.03 -0.70 -0.22
C GLN A 90 7.56 -0.66 -0.65
N VAL A 91 6.66 -1.18 0.18
CA VAL A 91 5.22 -1.07 -0.07
C VAL A 91 4.73 0.37 0.08
N LEU A 92 5.23 1.07 1.12
CA LEU A 92 4.85 2.47 1.36
C LEU A 92 5.28 3.40 0.21
N TYR A 93 6.50 3.20 -0.30
CA TYR A 93 7.09 4.04 -1.34
C TYR A 93 7.05 3.42 -2.73
N ASN A 94 6.24 2.40 -2.94
CA ASN A 94 6.08 1.80 -4.26
C ASN A 94 5.46 2.81 -5.25
N PRO A 95 6.16 3.14 -6.36
CA PRO A 95 5.63 4.05 -7.36
C PRO A 95 4.37 3.55 -8.06
N ASP A 96 4.19 2.23 -8.13
CA ASP A 96 3.01 1.59 -8.74
C ASP A 96 1.84 1.43 -7.76
N ARG A 97 1.95 2.02 -6.57
CA ARG A 97 0.89 1.99 -5.57
C ARG A 97 -0.34 2.72 -6.06
N LEU A 98 -1.51 2.10 -5.90
CA LEU A 98 -2.78 2.75 -6.19
C LEU A 98 -2.95 4.00 -5.32
N THR A 99 -3.22 5.13 -5.94
CA THR A 99 -3.37 6.44 -5.29
C THR A 99 -4.83 6.82 -5.05
N GLY A 100 -5.77 6.08 -5.60
CA GLY A 100 -7.19 6.31 -5.46
C GLY A 100 -8.02 5.14 -5.97
N PRO A 101 -9.34 5.24 -5.91
CA PRO A 101 -10.23 4.20 -6.38
C PRO A 101 -10.19 4.08 -7.90
N LEU A 102 -10.28 2.85 -8.37
CA LEU A 102 -10.26 2.51 -9.78
C LEU A 102 -11.56 1.78 -10.15
N LEU A 103 -12.18 2.19 -11.23
CA LEU A 103 -13.30 1.50 -11.85
C LEU A 103 -12.79 0.69 -13.04
N GLN A 104 -13.08 -0.60 -13.06
CA GLN A 104 -12.81 -1.42 -14.24
C GLN A 104 -13.78 -1.03 -15.37
N SER A 105 -13.23 -0.57 -16.48
CA SER A 105 -13.99 -0.11 -17.67
C SER A 105 -13.98 -1.12 -18.82
N ALA A 106 -13.17 -2.19 -18.69
CA ALA A 106 -13.07 -3.26 -19.67
C ALA A 106 -13.64 -4.57 -19.12
N ASP A 107 -13.68 -5.61 -19.93
CA ASP A 107 -14.10 -6.93 -19.52
C ASP A 107 -13.25 -7.48 -18.36
N ARG A 108 -13.85 -8.30 -17.52
CA ARG A 108 -13.18 -8.89 -16.37
C ARG A 108 -11.95 -9.69 -16.82
N GLY A 109 -10.78 -9.30 -16.26
CA GLY A 109 -9.49 -9.90 -16.59
C GLY A 109 -8.73 -9.19 -17.70
N ALA A 110 -9.32 -8.18 -18.36
CA ALA A 110 -8.60 -7.30 -19.29
C ALA A 110 -8.08 -6.05 -18.59
N ASP A 111 -7.01 -5.47 -19.12
CA ASP A 111 -6.51 -4.17 -18.70
C ASP A 111 -7.49 -3.07 -19.12
N GLY A 112 -7.91 -2.28 -18.18
CA GLY A 112 -8.84 -1.17 -18.43
C GLY A 112 -9.39 -0.67 -17.11
N PHE A 113 -8.64 0.22 -16.45
CA PHE A 113 -9.06 0.85 -15.21
C PHE A 113 -9.09 2.36 -15.39
N THR A 114 -10.18 2.97 -14.97
CA THR A 114 -10.34 4.42 -14.94
C THR A 114 -10.35 4.89 -13.50
N GLN A 115 -9.54 5.89 -13.18
CA GLN A 115 -9.56 6.50 -11.86
C GLN A 115 -10.87 7.28 -11.68
N ILE A 116 -11.52 7.07 -10.53
CA ILE A 116 -12.76 7.74 -10.14
C ILE A 116 -12.55 8.47 -8.81
N THR A 117 -13.52 9.28 -8.40
CA THR A 117 -13.48 9.91 -7.08
C THR A 117 -13.84 8.92 -5.97
N TRP A 118 -13.44 9.20 -4.73
CA TRP A 118 -13.88 8.41 -3.58
C TRP A 118 -15.39 8.45 -3.40
N GLU A 119 -16.01 9.58 -3.65
CA GLU A 119 -17.46 9.75 -3.58
C GLU A 119 -18.20 8.84 -4.56
N ASP A 120 -17.76 8.82 -5.82
CA ASP A 120 -18.32 7.92 -6.84
C ASP A 120 -18.12 6.44 -6.48
N GLY A 121 -16.92 6.09 -5.99
CA GLY A 121 -16.60 4.72 -5.59
C GLY A 121 -17.48 4.24 -4.45
N LEU A 122 -17.58 5.02 -3.39
CA LEU A 122 -18.40 4.69 -2.21
C LEU A 122 -19.89 4.64 -2.56
N THR A 123 -20.39 5.59 -3.36
CA THR A 123 -21.79 5.61 -3.81
C THR A 123 -22.14 4.37 -4.61
N ARG A 124 -21.26 3.93 -5.51
CA ARG A 124 -21.48 2.70 -6.30
C ARG A 124 -21.53 1.46 -5.43
N VAL A 125 -20.60 1.32 -4.49
CA VAL A 125 -20.57 0.18 -3.56
C VAL A 125 -21.82 0.18 -2.68
N ALA A 126 -22.14 1.31 -2.05
CA ALA A 126 -23.33 1.45 -1.19
C ALA A 126 -24.62 1.11 -1.94
N SER A 127 -24.81 1.64 -3.15
CA SER A 127 -25.99 1.36 -3.97
C SER A 127 -26.15 -0.12 -4.30
N GLN A 128 -25.06 -0.82 -4.60
CA GLN A 128 -25.12 -2.26 -4.87
C GLN A 128 -25.47 -3.07 -3.62
N LEU A 129 -24.90 -2.72 -2.48
CA LEU A 129 -25.18 -3.36 -1.19
C LEU A 129 -26.66 -3.12 -0.79
N ASP A 130 -27.17 -1.91 -0.97
CA ASP A 130 -28.57 -1.57 -0.66
C ASP A 130 -29.57 -2.36 -1.53
N VAL A 131 -29.29 -2.50 -2.82
CA VAL A 131 -30.11 -3.31 -3.73
C VAL A 131 -30.17 -4.77 -3.26
N LEU A 132 -29.02 -5.36 -2.88
CA LEU A 132 -28.97 -6.74 -2.41
C LEU A 132 -29.67 -6.89 -1.05
N ARG A 133 -29.47 -5.97 -0.14
CA ARG A 133 -30.09 -5.95 1.18
C ARG A 133 -31.60 -5.81 1.08
N ALA A 134 -32.09 -4.86 0.28
CA ALA A 134 -33.51 -4.64 0.08
C ALA A 134 -34.23 -5.83 -0.56
N ALA A 135 -33.51 -6.60 -1.38
CA ALA A 135 -34.01 -7.83 -1.99
C ALA A 135 -33.91 -9.08 -1.08
N GLY A 136 -33.43 -8.95 0.16
CA GLY A 136 -33.20 -10.07 1.07
C GLY A 136 -32.10 -11.04 0.60
N ARG A 137 -31.16 -10.54 -0.20
CA ARG A 137 -30.10 -11.35 -0.82
C ARG A 137 -28.72 -11.17 -0.15
N GLY A 138 -28.69 -11.02 1.17
CA GLY A 138 -27.46 -10.93 1.94
C GLY A 138 -26.48 -12.09 1.67
N ASN A 139 -27.01 -13.29 1.46
CA ASN A 139 -26.22 -14.48 1.09
C ASN A 139 -25.45 -14.37 -0.24
N ARG A 140 -25.64 -13.31 -1.01
CA ARG A 140 -24.86 -13.00 -2.23
C ARG A 140 -23.73 -12.00 -1.98
N ILE A 141 -23.60 -11.54 -0.75
CA ILE A 141 -22.52 -10.68 -0.31
C ILE A 141 -21.51 -11.53 0.46
N ALA A 142 -20.26 -11.49 0.10
CA ALA A 142 -19.18 -12.15 0.83
C ALA A 142 -18.05 -11.16 1.10
N LEU A 143 -17.51 -11.21 2.30
CA LEU A 143 -16.35 -10.41 2.70
C LEU A 143 -15.12 -11.31 2.70
N LEU A 144 -14.19 -11.04 1.79
CA LEU A 144 -12.93 -11.77 1.72
C LEU A 144 -11.81 -10.92 2.32
N THR A 145 -11.31 -11.35 3.46
CA THR A 145 -10.20 -10.70 4.15
C THR A 145 -9.07 -11.70 4.40
N ARG A 146 -7.86 -11.19 4.61
CA ARG A 146 -6.84 -12.00 5.29
C ARG A 146 -7.16 -11.99 6.79
N GLY A 147 -6.60 -12.94 7.54
CA GLY A 147 -6.81 -13.00 8.99
C GLY A 147 -6.58 -11.65 9.65
N VAL A 148 -7.61 -11.08 10.21
CA VAL A 148 -7.62 -9.83 10.96
C VAL A 148 -8.03 -10.10 12.40
N GLY A 149 -7.65 -9.22 13.33
CA GLY A 149 -7.98 -9.35 14.74
C GLY A 149 -8.29 -8.00 15.37
N GLY A 150 -8.72 -8.03 16.64
CA GLY A 150 -9.07 -6.82 17.38
C GLY A 150 -10.26 -6.08 16.78
N HIS A 151 -10.29 -4.78 16.93
CA HIS A 151 -11.42 -3.93 16.48
C HIS A 151 -11.77 -4.05 15.00
N LEU A 152 -10.81 -4.41 14.15
CA LEU A 152 -11.12 -4.59 12.72
C LEU A 152 -11.98 -5.84 12.50
N ALA A 153 -11.75 -6.92 13.25
CA ALA A 153 -12.60 -8.11 13.18
C ALA A 153 -14.04 -7.78 13.64
N GLU A 154 -14.18 -7.12 14.78
CA GLU A 154 -15.48 -6.68 15.31
C GLU A 154 -16.22 -5.75 14.34
N LEU A 155 -15.50 -4.84 13.68
CA LEU A 155 -16.07 -3.96 12.66
C LEU A 155 -16.59 -4.74 11.45
N LEU A 156 -15.83 -5.74 10.99
CA LEU A 156 -16.23 -6.57 9.85
C LEU A 156 -17.44 -7.43 10.17
N GLU A 157 -17.51 -7.99 11.38
CA GLU A 157 -18.68 -8.73 11.87
C GLU A 157 -19.92 -7.83 11.91
N SER A 158 -19.81 -6.64 12.54
CA SER A 158 -20.90 -5.67 12.59
C SER A 158 -21.34 -5.20 11.20
N PHE A 159 -20.40 -5.04 10.28
CA PHE A 159 -20.71 -4.70 8.90
C PHE A 159 -21.43 -5.86 8.19
N ALA A 160 -20.98 -7.10 8.36
CA ALA A 160 -21.62 -8.29 7.80
C ALA A 160 -23.08 -8.42 8.27
N GLU A 161 -23.32 -8.25 9.58
CA GLU A 161 -24.67 -8.20 10.15
C GLU A 161 -25.51 -7.08 9.53
N GLY A 162 -24.93 -5.87 9.39
CA GLY A 162 -25.62 -4.70 8.83
C GLY A 162 -26.05 -4.88 7.37
N VAL A 163 -25.29 -5.61 6.57
CA VAL A 163 -25.63 -5.92 5.16
C VAL A 163 -26.39 -7.25 5.00
N GLY A 164 -26.57 -8.00 6.09
CA GLY A 164 -27.35 -9.24 6.13
C GLY A 164 -26.63 -10.43 5.51
N THR A 165 -25.32 -10.55 5.71
CA THR A 165 -24.54 -11.72 5.25
C THR A 165 -23.87 -12.43 6.42
N ASP A 166 -23.74 -13.76 6.28
CA ASP A 166 -22.98 -14.65 7.16
C ASP A 166 -21.66 -15.13 6.51
N GLN A 167 -21.33 -14.58 5.34
CA GLN A 167 -20.17 -14.97 4.55
C GLN A 167 -18.97 -14.04 4.87
N LEU A 168 -18.25 -14.35 5.96
CA LEU A 168 -17.06 -13.62 6.43
C LEU A 168 -15.85 -14.56 6.53
#